data_7c0d555c5e8108e18c3ad4fb95c8f8a7
#
_entry.id   7c0d555c5e8108e18c3ad4fb95c8f8a7
#
_cell.length_a   1.000
_cell.length_b   1.000
_cell.length_c   1.000
_cell.angle_alpha   90.00
_cell.angle_beta   90.00
_cell.angle_gamma   90.00
#
_symmetry.space_group_name_H-M   'P 1'
#
loop_
_entity.id
_entity.type
_entity.pdbx_description
1 polymer ?
#
loop_
_entity_poly.entity_id
_entity_poly.type
_entity_poly.pdbx_seq_one_letter_code
_entity_poly.pdbx_strand_id
1 'polypeptide(L)'
;MFKSNFNQKQRENLVITPDKTIRDALIKINLNHLKCLTVIDKKKKLKGVISDGNIRRGLLKGLQLEDQIKNIYSKKNIIFFYKKNFVLKEAKKRLVKNYHNTYIGMIPIVDERKKIIDFVTLNESNTNKETKKKEKTKVVIMAGGLGLRMKPFTNVFPKPLTPVGNKTVSEHIMQNFFDYGFNNFIFSINYKSKLIKAFFQSYKKDDIFINYIEESKPLGTAGSLVLLKNKIKDNFFVINCDSILNLDFKSVLNYHKNQKNKITIVVSMKNITIPYGVCSLKKNGTLSKIDEKPAKRHLVNTGLYVLSPDILKLIPKNTKYDFNELINNAKKNKMKVGLFPIEDISWKDIGNMSELSKFNLD
;
A
#
# COMPACT_ATOMS: atom_id res chain seq x y z
N MET A 1 -28.90 -26.41 -8.84
CA MET A 1 -28.20 -25.82 -10.02
C MET A 1 -27.28 -24.70 -9.52
N PHE A 2 -25.97 -24.78 -9.76
CA PHE A 2 -25.01 -23.77 -9.35
C PHE A 2 -25.14 -22.56 -10.27
N LYS A 3 -25.78 -21.47 -9.83
CA LYS A 3 -25.77 -20.21 -10.56
C LYS A 3 -24.41 -19.55 -10.35
N SER A 4 -23.67 -19.34 -11.43
CA SER A 4 -22.42 -18.60 -11.40
C SER A 4 -22.68 -17.15 -10.97
N ASN A 5 -21.87 -16.67 -10.03
CA ASN A 5 -21.94 -15.28 -9.53
C ASN A 5 -21.24 -14.28 -10.45
N PHE A 6 -20.54 -14.74 -11.51
CA PHE A 6 -19.72 -13.89 -12.37
C PHE A 6 -20.19 -13.93 -13.82
N ASN A 7 -20.33 -12.76 -14.44
CA ASN A 7 -20.49 -12.65 -15.89
C ASN A 7 -19.16 -12.93 -16.62
N GLN A 8 -19.20 -13.06 -17.95
CA GLN A 8 -18.01 -13.43 -18.74
C GLN A 8 -16.86 -12.42 -18.57
N LYS A 9 -17.13 -11.11 -18.60
CA LYS A 9 -16.15 -10.05 -18.45
C LYS A 9 -15.49 -10.08 -17.05
N GLN A 10 -16.28 -10.33 -16.00
CA GLN A 10 -15.77 -10.49 -14.65
C GLN A 10 -14.85 -11.69 -14.52
N ARG A 11 -15.17 -12.83 -15.14
CA ARG A 11 -14.30 -14.02 -15.13
C ARG A 11 -12.98 -13.80 -15.84
N GLU A 12 -12.98 -13.05 -16.94
CA GLU A 12 -11.75 -12.70 -17.66
C GLU A 12 -10.78 -11.89 -16.82
N ASN A 13 -11.29 -11.08 -15.88
CA ASN A 13 -10.48 -10.32 -14.94
C ASN A 13 -9.91 -11.17 -13.78
N LEU A 14 -10.37 -12.42 -13.62
CA LEU A 14 -9.89 -13.34 -12.59
C LEU A 14 -8.80 -14.30 -13.08
N VAL A 15 -8.52 -14.32 -14.38
CA VAL A 15 -7.58 -15.25 -15.01
C VAL A 15 -6.49 -14.53 -15.81
N ILE A 16 -5.34 -15.21 -15.91
CA ILE A 16 -4.20 -14.74 -16.69
C ILE A 16 -3.40 -15.90 -17.23
N THR A 17 -2.70 -15.74 -18.37
CA THR A 17 -1.82 -16.75 -18.93
C THR A 17 -0.35 -16.47 -18.61
N PRO A 18 0.53 -17.51 -18.55
CA PRO A 18 1.94 -17.35 -18.13
C PRO A 18 2.80 -16.43 -19.00
N ASP A 19 2.40 -16.22 -20.25
CA ASP A 19 3.07 -15.35 -21.23
C ASP A 19 2.82 -13.87 -21.00
N LYS A 20 1.82 -13.53 -20.19
CA LYS A 20 1.49 -12.15 -19.82
C LYS A 20 2.52 -11.55 -18.87
N THR A 21 2.62 -10.23 -18.88
CA THR A 21 3.60 -9.49 -18.10
C THR A 21 3.17 -9.32 -16.63
N ILE A 22 4.11 -8.97 -15.77
CA ILE A 22 3.85 -8.56 -14.38
C ILE A 22 2.91 -7.35 -14.37
N ARG A 23 3.06 -6.42 -15.32
CA ARG A 23 2.16 -5.27 -15.50
C ARG A 23 0.71 -5.71 -15.75
N ASP A 24 0.50 -6.64 -16.69
CA ASP A 24 -0.84 -7.15 -17.00
C ASP A 24 -1.47 -7.80 -15.76
N ALA A 25 -0.68 -8.54 -14.99
CA ALA A 25 -1.14 -9.18 -13.77
C ALA A 25 -1.57 -8.15 -12.72
N LEU A 26 -0.79 -7.09 -12.53
CA LEU A 26 -1.09 -6.01 -11.59
C LEU A 26 -2.38 -5.27 -11.97
N ILE A 27 -2.56 -4.91 -13.25
CA ILE A 27 -3.78 -4.25 -13.74
C ILE A 27 -5.01 -5.11 -13.41
N LYS A 28 -4.96 -6.42 -13.69
CA LYS A 28 -6.08 -7.32 -13.40
C LYS A 28 -6.33 -7.53 -11.91
N ILE A 29 -5.29 -7.65 -11.09
CA ILE A 29 -5.40 -7.75 -9.63
C ILE A 29 -6.07 -6.50 -9.05
N ASN A 30 -5.75 -5.34 -9.59
CA ASN A 30 -6.35 -4.08 -9.16
C ASN A 30 -7.83 -4.00 -9.54
N LEU A 31 -8.18 -4.43 -10.76
CA LEU A 31 -9.58 -4.43 -11.24
C LEU A 31 -10.48 -5.41 -10.47
N ASN A 32 -9.93 -6.53 -9.98
CA ASN A 32 -10.73 -7.56 -9.31
C ASN A 32 -10.78 -7.43 -7.78
N HIS A 33 -9.94 -6.60 -7.17
CA HIS A 33 -9.85 -6.38 -5.72
C HIS A 33 -9.61 -7.64 -4.86
N LEU A 34 -9.26 -8.78 -5.48
CA LEU A 34 -9.07 -10.07 -4.78
C LEU A 34 -7.60 -10.38 -4.46
N LYS A 35 -6.67 -9.48 -4.82
CA LYS A 35 -5.22 -9.58 -4.59
C LYS A 35 -4.55 -10.80 -5.23
N CYS A 36 -5.23 -11.46 -6.16
CA CYS A 36 -4.69 -12.61 -6.86
C CYS A 36 -5.40 -12.85 -8.20
N LEU A 37 -4.75 -13.64 -9.07
CA LEU A 37 -5.30 -14.17 -10.31
C LEU A 37 -5.04 -15.65 -10.39
N THR A 38 -5.95 -16.37 -11.04
CA THR A 38 -5.75 -17.77 -11.42
C THR A 38 -4.96 -17.82 -12.73
N VAL A 39 -3.84 -18.54 -12.72
CA VAL A 39 -3.02 -18.75 -13.92
C VAL A 39 -3.55 -19.96 -14.68
N ILE A 40 -3.86 -19.76 -15.95
CA ILE A 40 -4.42 -20.79 -16.86
C ILE A 40 -3.57 -20.95 -18.12
N ASP A 41 -3.64 -22.10 -18.76
CA ASP A 41 -3.10 -22.28 -20.11
C ASP A 41 -4.10 -21.86 -21.21
N LYS A 42 -3.65 -21.94 -22.47
CA LYS A 42 -4.48 -21.64 -23.66
C LYS A 42 -5.78 -22.49 -23.74
N LYS A 43 -5.80 -23.67 -23.10
CA LYS A 43 -6.97 -24.55 -23.01
C LYS A 43 -7.83 -24.26 -21.78
N LYS A 44 -7.59 -23.13 -21.07
CA LYS A 44 -8.25 -22.71 -19.83
C LYS A 44 -8.08 -23.68 -18.65
N LYS A 45 -7.03 -24.51 -18.66
CA LYS A 45 -6.71 -25.41 -17.53
C LYS A 45 -5.92 -24.64 -16.46
N LEU A 46 -6.23 -24.93 -15.21
CA LEU A 46 -5.54 -24.38 -14.03
C LEU A 46 -4.05 -24.77 -14.03
N LYS A 47 -3.16 -23.79 -13.96
CA LYS A 47 -1.70 -23.94 -13.85
C LYS A 47 -1.17 -23.46 -12.52
N GLY A 48 -1.81 -22.47 -11.91
CA GLY A 48 -1.33 -21.88 -10.68
C GLY A 48 -2.18 -20.72 -10.21
N VAL A 49 -1.60 -20.00 -9.24
CA VAL A 49 -2.15 -18.75 -8.74
C VAL A 49 -1.01 -17.76 -8.63
N ILE A 50 -1.22 -16.52 -9.09
CA ILE A 50 -0.32 -15.40 -8.86
C ILE A 50 -1.00 -14.43 -7.91
N SER A 51 -0.30 -14.04 -6.86
CA SER A 51 -0.76 -13.05 -5.89
C SER A 51 0.09 -11.78 -5.95
N ASP A 52 -0.41 -10.70 -5.41
CA ASP A 52 0.33 -9.47 -5.18
C ASP A 52 1.67 -9.75 -4.45
N GLY A 53 1.67 -10.67 -3.48
CA GLY A 53 2.88 -11.11 -2.79
C GLY A 53 3.91 -11.82 -3.68
N ASN A 54 3.46 -12.60 -4.69
CA ASN A 54 4.37 -13.21 -5.67
C ASN A 54 5.05 -12.14 -6.52
N ILE A 55 4.26 -11.20 -7.03
CA ILE A 55 4.74 -10.10 -7.87
C ILE A 55 5.75 -9.25 -7.09
N ARG A 56 5.41 -8.85 -5.89
CA ARG A 56 6.28 -8.05 -5.03
C ARG A 56 7.64 -8.73 -4.77
N ARG A 57 7.63 -10.02 -4.46
CA ARG A 57 8.88 -10.78 -4.30
C ARG A 57 9.68 -10.87 -5.58
N GLY A 58 9.02 -10.99 -6.74
CA GLY A 58 9.67 -10.97 -8.04
C GLY A 58 10.37 -9.64 -8.32
N LEU A 59 9.67 -8.51 -8.10
CA LEU A 59 10.21 -7.17 -8.27
C LEU A 59 11.40 -6.91 -7.32
N LEU A 60 11.30 -7.36 -6.06
CA LEU A 60 12.42 -7.25 -5.10
C LEU A 60 13.64 -8.11 -5.47
N LYS A 61 13.47 -9.12 -6.32
CA LYS A 61 14.56 -9.92 -6.89
C LYS A 61 15.11 -9.37 -8.22
N GLY A 62 14.65 -8.18 -8.64
CA GLY A 62 15.16 -7.49 -9.82
C GLY A 62 14.33 -7.68 -11.09
N LEU A 63 13.21 -8.41 -11.05
CA LEU A 63 12.31 -8.50 -12.20
C LEU A 63 11.71 -7.14 -12.54
N GLN A 64 11.39 -6.95 -13.82
CA GLN A 64 10.76 -5.75 -14.35
C GLN A 64 9.26 -5.98 -14.61
N LEU A 65 8.49 -4.92 -14.75
CA LEU A 65 7.04 -5.02 -15.01
C LEU A 65 6.73 -5.67 -16.37
N GLU A 66 7.63 -5.61 -17.33
CA GLU A 66 7.52 -6.23 -18.64
C GLU A 66 7.93 -7.70 -18.64
N ASP A 67 8.54 -8.19 -17.56
CA ASP A 67 8.87 -9.61 -17.45
C ASP A 67 7.61 -10.45 -17.36
N GLN A 68 7.66 -11.63 -17.99
CA GLN A 68 6.55 -12.57 -17.98
C GLN A 68 6.35 -13.20 -16.58
N ILE A 69 5.10 -13.45 -16.23
CA ILE A 69 4.75 -14.04 -14.93
C ILE A 69 5.13 -15.52 -14.80
N LYS A 70 5.57 -16.18 -15.87
CA LYS A 70 5.84 -17.64 -15.94
C LYS A 70 6.74 -18.17 -14.82
N ASN A 71 7.63 -17.33 -14.28
CA ASN A 71 8.62 -17.72 -13.27
C ASN A 71 8.22 -17.34 -11.83
N ILE A 72 7.12 -16.59 -11.65
CA ILE A 72 6.79 -16.04 -10.33
C ILE A 72 5.44 -16.51 -9.76
N TYR A 73 4.56 -17.11 -10.57
CA TYR A 73 3.31 -17.65 -10.03
C TYR A 73 3.53 -18.95 -9.26
N SER A 74 2.70 -19.21 -8.26
CA SER A 74 2.74 -20.44 -7.46
C SER A 74 2.16 -21.60 -8.23
N LYS A 75 2.95 -22.66 -8.41
CA LYS A 75 2.57 -23.92 -9.07
C LYS A 75 2.23 -25.04 -8.07
N LYS A 76 2.69 -24.90 -6.83
CA LYS A 76 2.47 -25.86 -5.73
C LYS A 76 1.47 -25.31 -4.72
N ASN A 77 0.81 -26.20 -3.96
CA ASN A 77 -0.13 -25.85 -2.90
C ASN A 77 -1.31 -24.96 -3.36
N ILE A 78 -1.79 -25.17 -4.61
CA ILE A 78 -2.94 -24.45 -5.13
C ILE A 78 -4.20 -25.05 -4.52
N ILE A 79 -5.01 -24.21 -3.87
CA ILE A 79 -6.33 -24.62 -3.37
C ILE A 79 -7.33 -24.44 -4.51
N PHE A 80 -8.05 -25.50 -4.85
CA PHE A 80 -9.15 -25.50 -5.81
C PHE A 80 -10.18 -26.55 -5.41
N PHE A 81 -11.37 -26.48 -6.00
CA PHE A 81 -12.42 -27.49 -5.83
C PHE A 81 -12.80 -28.11 -7.17
N TYR A 82 -13.04 -29.40 -7.19
CA TYR A 82 -13.72 -30.04 -8.31
C TYR A 82 -15.22 -29.77 -8.23
N LYS A 83 -15.87 -29.47 -9.36
CA LYS A 83 -17.32 -29.23 -9.44
C LYS A 83 -18.12 -30.40 -8.85
N LYS A 84 -17.69 -31.64 -9.10
CA LYS A 84 -18.31 -32.86 -8.63
C LYS A 84 -18.48 -32.91 -7.10
N ASN A 85 -17.47 -32.43 -6.35
CA ASN A 85 -17.43 -32.51 -4.89
C ASN A 85 -17.56 -31.12 -4.26
N PHE A 86 -18.13 -30.16 -4.98
CA PHE A 86 -18.19 -28.78 -4.53
C PHE A 86 -19.31 -28.54 -3.51
N VAL A 87 -18.93 -28.13 -2.31
CA VAL A 87 -19.84 -27.67 -1.26
C VAL A 87 -19.49 -26.22 -0.91
N LEU A 88 -20.41 -25.30 -1.19
CA LEU A 88 -20.19 -23.86 -1.02
C LEU A 88 -19.77 -23.47 0.41
N LYS A 89 -20.40 -24.09 1.43
CA LYS A 89 -20.08 -23.81 2.85
C LYS A 89 -18.64 -24.20 3.19
N GLU A 90 -18.18 -25.34 2.70
CA GLU A 90 -16.80 -25.79 2.90
C GLU A 90 -15.80 -24.91 2.13
N ALA A 91 -16.12 -24.55 0.89
CA ALA A 91 -15.31 -23.69 0.07
C ALA A 91 -15.13 -22.30 0.72
N LYS A 92 -16.20 -21.71 1.23
CA LYS A 92 -16.14 -20.44 1.99
C LYS A 92 -15.29 -20.57 3.25
N LYS A 93 -15.44 -21.64 4.03
CA LYS A 93 -14.61 -21.89 5.22
C LYS A 93 -13.13 -22.02 4.88
N ARG A 94 -12.79 -22.75 3.83
CA ARG A 94 -11.39 -22.86 3.33
C ARG A 94 -10.87 -21.54 2.79
N LEU A 95 -11.71 -20.78 2.08
CA LEU A 95 -11.32 -19.47 1.56
C LEU A 95 -10.96 -18.49 2.68
N VAL A 96 -11.81 -18.38 3.72
CA VAL A 96 -11.53 -17.54 4.89
C VAL A 96 -10.24 -17.95 5.57
N LYS A 97 -10.06 -19.26 5.85
CA LYS A 97 -8.82 -19.78 6.46
C LYS A 97 -7.59 -19.49 5.60
N ASN A 98 -7.70 -19.66 4.29
CA ASN A 98 -6.60 -19.40 3.36
C ASN A 98 -6.30 -17.90 3.25
N TYR A 99 -7.34 -17.06 3.23
CA TYR A 99 -7.20 -15.60 3.17
C TYR A 99 -6.43 -15.06 4.36
N HIS A 100 -6.70 -15.50 5.58
CA HIS A 100 -5.96 -15.09 6.77
C HIS A 100 -4.45 -15.42 6.69
N ASN A 101 -4.08 -16.48 5.98
CA ASN A 101 -2.68 -16.92 5.87
C ASN A 101 -1.97 -16.34 4.64
N THR A 102 -2.67 -16.15 3.53
CA THR A 102 -2.07 -15.87 2.21
C THR A 102 -2.60 -14.61 1.55
N TYR A 103 -3.70 -14.04 2.06
CA TYR A 103 -4.45 -12.92 1.46
C TYR A 103 -4.98 -13.21 0.05
N ILE A 104 -5.12 -14.49 -0.32
CA ILE A 104 -5.71 -14.90 -1.60
C ILE A 104 -7.23 -14.93 -1.43
N GLY A 105 -7.91 -13.98 -2.07
CA GLY A 105 -9.35 -13.72 -1.92
C GLY A 105 -10.25 -14.59 -2.82
N MET A 106 -9.71 -15.60 -3.53
CA MET A 106 -10.52 -16.49 -4.37
C MET A 106 -9.97 -17.92 -4.42
N ILE A 107 -10.88 -18.87 -4.69
CA ILE A 107 -10.57 -20.28 -4.96
C ILE A 107 -11.26 -20.69 -6.27
N PRO A 108 -10.51 -21.19 -7.27
CA PRO A 108 -11.10 -21.67 -8.51
C PRO A 108 -11.87 -22.98 -8.35
N ILE A 109 -12.97 -23.11 -9.08
CA ILE A 109 -13.74 -24.34 -9.25
C ILE A 109 -13.43 -24.89 -10.64
N VAL A 110 -13.05 -26.15 -10.72
CA VAL A 110 -12.61 -26.81 -11.97
C VAL A 110 -13.42 -28.05 -12.30
N ASP A 111 -13.41 -28.46 -13.57
CA ASP A 111 -13.88 -29.77 -14.01
C ASP A 111 -12.82 -30.88 -13.74
N GLU A 112 -13.14 -32.10 -14.11
CA GLU A 112 -12.25 -33.27 -13.96
C GLU A 112 -10.94 -33.12 -14.76
N ARG A 113 -10.94 -32.33 -15.84
CA ARG A 113 -9.79 -32.02 -16.67
C ARG A 113 -9.01 -30.76 -16.18
N LYS A 114 -9.33 -30.27 -14.97
CA LYS A 114 -8.80 -29.03 -14.36
C LYS A 114 -9.08 -27.77 -15.16
N LYS A 115 -10.11 -27.74 -16.01
CA LYS A 115 -10.55 -26.54 -16.72
C LYS A 115 -11.37 -25.67 -15.77
N ILE A 116 -11.14 -24.36 -15.75
CA ILE A 116 -11.88 -23.44 -14.90
C ILE A 116 -13.35 -23.39 -15.30
N ILE A 117 -14.23 -23.59 -14.33
CA ILE A 117 -15.68 -23.48 -14.48
C ILE A 117 -16.17 -22.20 -13.82
N ASP A 118 -15.74 -21.95 -12.57
CA ASP A 118 -16.18 -20.80 -11.77
C ASP A 118 -15.19 -20.49 -10.63
N PHE A 119 -15.55 -19.55 -9.76
CA PHE A 119 -14.76 -19.12 -8.63
C PHE A 119 -15.61 -18.98 -7.38
N VAL A 120 -15.03 -19.23 -6.21
CA VAL A 120 -15.54 -18.79 -4.91
C VAL A 120 -14.70 -17.62 -4.47
N THR A 121 -15.34 -16.51 -4.15
CA THR A 121 -14.67 -15.28 -3.68
C THR A 121 -15.21 -14.87 -2.31
N LEU A 122 -14.42 -14.12 -1.58
CA LEU A 122 -14.91 -13.38 -0.42
C LEU A 122 -15.75 -12.21 -0.95
N ASN A 123 -17.08 -12.29 -0.77
CA ASN A 123 -17.92 -11.13 -1.02
C ASN A 123 -17.60 -10.06 0.06
N GLU A 124 -17.40 -8.82 -0.33
CA GLU A 124 -17.16 -7.71 0.59
C GLU A 124 -18.25 -7.56 1.65
N SER A 125 -19.51 -7.92 1.33
CA SER A 125 -20.63 -7.96 2.25
C SER A 125 -20.51 -8.97 3.40
N ASN A 126 -19.66 -9.99 3.27
CA ASN A 126 -19.42 -11.00 4.33
C ASN A 126 -18.18 -10.69 5.19
N THR A 127 -17.30 -9.80 4.75
CA THR A 127 -16.18 -9.31 5.58
C THR A 127 -16.63 -8.27 6.61
N ASN A 128 -17.85 -7.71 6.44
CA ASN A 128 -18.37 -6.64 7.31
C ASN A 128 -19.08 -7.12 8.59
N LYS A 129 -19.15 -8.42 8.90
CA LYS A 129 -19.79 -8.91 10.14
C LYS A 129 -18.90 -9.80 11.03
N GLU A 130 -17.74 -10.22 10.61
CA GLU A 130 -16.73 -10.66 11.58
C GLU A 130 -16.11 -9.39 12.17
N THR A 131 -16.28 -9.21 13.48
CA THR A 131 -15.65 -8.14 14.25
C THR A 131 -14.21 -7.99 13.78
N LYS A 132 -13.93 -6.88 13.06
CA LYS A 132 -12.58 -6.57 12.58
C LYS A 132 -11.66 -6.70 13.78
N LYS A 133 -10.82 -7.74 13.82
CA LYS A 133 -9.90 -7.93 14.96
C LYS A 133 -9.10 -6.65 15.11
N LYS A 134 -9.34 -5.93 16.18
CA LYS A 134 -8.73 -4.63 16.47
C LYS A 134 -7.22 -4.82 16.52
N GLU A 135 -6.50 -4.07 15.72
CA GLU A 135 -5.04 -4.05 15.71
C GLU A 135 -4.54 -3.05 16.76
N LYS A 136 -3.71 -3.51 17.67
CA LYS A 136 -3.13 -2.64 18.71
C LYS A 136 -2.03 -1.69 18.18
N THR A 137 -1.60 -1.92 16.95
CA THR A 137 -0.55 -1.14 16.28
C THR A 137 -0.98 0.31 16.13
N LYS A 138 -0.16 1.24 16.58
CA LYS A 138 -0.40 2.68 16.51
C LYS A 138 -0.06 3.22 15.12
N VAL A 139 -0.78 4.25 14.69
CA VAL A 139 -0.56 4.97 13.43
C VAL A 139 -0.23 6.42 13.77
N VAL A 140 0.97 6.86 13.46
CA VAL A 140 1.44 8.23 13.67
C VAL A 140 1.24 9.02 12.39
N ILE A 141 0.46 10.11 12.44
CA ILE A 141 0.21 11.00 11.32
C ILE A 141 1.04 12.26 11.53
N MET A 142 1.95 12.54 10.59
CA MET A 142 2.87 13.69 10.64
C MET A 142 2.15 14.96 10.17
N ALA A 143 1.65 15.75 11.10
CA ALA A 143 0.76 16.88 10.88
C ALA A 143 1.32 18.24 11.35
N GLY A 144 2.63 18.32 11.68
CA GLY A 144 3.28 19.53 12.21
C GLY A 144 3.80 20.48 11.14
N GLY A 145 3.77 20.12 9.85
CA GLY A 145 4.34 20.91 8.76
C GLY A 145 3.54 22.16 8.38
N LEU A 146 4.25 23.20 7.89
CA LEU A 146 3.66 24.49 7.46
C LEU A 146 2.82 24.41 6.18
N GLY A 147 2.98 23.35 5.37
CA GLY A 147 2.24 23.17 4.12
C GLY A 147 2.56 24.23 3.04
N LEU A 148 3.79 24.72 2.95
CA LEU A 148 4.19 25.87 2.11
C LEU A 148 3.80 25.72 0.62
N ARG A 149 3.83 24.49 0.08
CA ARG A 149 3.48 24.20 -1.33
C ARG A 149 1.98 24.34 -1.63
N MET A 150 1.15 24.46 -0.60
CA MET A 150 -0.30 24.62 -0.70
C MET A 150 -0.77 26.03 -0.34
N LYS A 151 0.13 27.01 -0.24
CA LYS A 151 -0.25 28.42 -0.09
C LYS A 151 -1.02 28.90 -1.33
N PRO A 152 -2.03 29.79 -1.18
CA PRO A 152 -2.43 30.50 0.06
C PRO A 152 -3.35 29.71 0.99
N PHE A 153 -3.85 28.53 0.57
CA PHE A 153 -4.82 27.73 1.33
C PHE A 153 -4.36 27.44 2.77
N THR A 154 -3.09 27.04 2.93
CA THR A 154 -2.52 26.71 4.24
C THR A 154 -2.27 27.92 5.14
N ASN A 155 -2.46 29.15 4.64
CA ASN A 155 -2.52 30.33 5.50
C ASN A 155 -3.76 30.35 6.39
N VAL A 156 -4.84 29.66 5.97
CA VAL A 156 -6.11 29.59 6.73
C VAL A 156 -6.25 28.21 7.38
N PHE A 157 -6.16 27.15 6.63
CA PHE A 157 -6.35 25.77 7.09
C PHE A 157 -5.03 25.00 7.16
N PRO A 158 -4.75 24.25 8.24
CA PRO A 158 -3.58 23.38 8.27
C PRO A 158 -3.75 22.23 7.27
N LYS A 159 -2.66 21.79 6.65
CA LYS A 159 -2.65 20.77 5.60
C LYS A 159 -3.42 19.48 5.95
N PRO A 160 -3.37 18.93 7.17
CA PRO A 160 -4.15 17.75 7.55
C PRO A 160 -5.67 17.92 7.42
N LEU A 161 -6.17 19.17 7.48
CA LEU A 161 -7.57 19.52 7.37
C LEU A 161 -7.97 19.99 5.96
N THR A 162 -7.11 19.83 4.95
CA THR A 162 -7.45 20.08 3.55
C THR A 162 -8.63 19.22 3.13
N PRO A 163 -9.73 19.80 2.58
CA PRO A 163 -10.87 19.04 2.12
C PRO A 163 -10.53 18.29 0.83
N VAL A 164 -10.98 17.03 0.76
CA VAL A 164 -10.94 16.16 -0.41
C VAL A 164 -12.30 15.51 -0.51
N GLY A 165 -13.12 15.99 -1.44
CA GLY A 165 -14.54 15.68 -1.44
C GLY A 165 -15.21 16.19 -0.16
N ASN A 166 -15.96 15.31 0.51
CA ASN A 166 -16.70 15.64 1.73
C ASN A 166 -15.95 15.27 3.05
N LYS A 167 -14.65 14.98 2.97
CA LYS A 167 -13.79 14.64 4.11
C LYS A 167 -12.45 15.37 4.01
N THR A 168 -11.78 15.51 5.15
CA THR A 168 -10.39 16.00 5.16
C THR A 168 -9.42 14.89 4.77
N VAL A 169 -8.21 15.26 4.33
CA VAL A 169 -7.14 14.30 4.02
C VAL A 169 -6.89 13.37 5.21
N SER A 170 -6.84 13.92 6.44
CA SER A 170 -6.62 13.09 7.64
C SER A 170 -7.76 12.11 7.90
N GLU A 171 -9.00 12.48 7.61
CA GLU A 171 -10.14 11.55 7.73
C GLU A 171 -10.05 10.42 6.70
N HIS A 172 -9.61 10.70 5.47
CA HIS A 172 -9.35 9.65 4.48
C HIS A 172 -8.25 8.69 4.95
N ILE A 173 -7.14 9.23 5.47
CA ILE A 173 -6.05 8.42 6.02
C ILE A 173 -6.56 7.53 7.15
N MET A 174 -7.22 8.11 8.15
CA MET A 174 -7.76 7.36 9.29
C MET A 174 -8.78 6.30 8.84
N GLN A 175 -9.67 6.63 7.89
CA GLN A 175 -10.67 5.69 7.38
C GLN A 175 -10.00 4.49 6.71
N ASN A 176 -8.99 4.73 5.86
CA ASN A 176 -8.27 3.65 5.17
C ASN A 176 -7.60 2.69 6.18
N PHE A 177 -6.97 3.20 7.22
CA PHE A 177 -6.40 2.36 8.29
C PHE A 177 -7.49 1.65 9.11
N PHE A 178 -8.57 2.35 9.45
CA PHE A 178 -9.69 1.81 10.21
C PHE A 178 -10.37 0.64 9.50
N ASP A 179 -10.44 0.69 8.17
CA ASP A 179 -10.99 -0.40 7.35
C ASP A 179 -10.19 -1.70 7.46
N TYR A 180 -8.94 -1.63 7.91
CA TYR A 180 -8.09 -2.79 8.22
C TYR A 180 -7.96 -3.09 9.72
N GLY A 181 -8.75 -2.40 10.58
CA GLY A 181 -8.81 -2.65 12.02
C GLY A 181 -7.83 -1.84 12.86
N PHE A 182 -7.09 -0.88 12.27
CA PHE A 182 -6.22 0.04 13.00
C PHE A 182 -7.05 1.24 13.48
N ASN A 183 -7.12 1.45 14.77
CA ASN A 183 -7.98 2.47 15.37
C ASN A 183 -7.26 3.40 16.36
N ASN A 184 -5.95 3.24 16.55
CA ASN A 184 -5.15 4.05 17.46
C ASN A 184 -4.28 5.03 16.67
N PHE A 185 -4.68 6.30 16.65
CA PHE A 185 -4.00 7.35 15.90
C PHE A 185 -3.28 8.31 16.84
N ILE A 186 -2.08 8.75 16.43
CA ILE A 186 -1.31 9.79 17.11
C ILE A 186 -0.97 10.85 16.07
N PHE A 187 -1.44 12.07 16.27
CA PHE A 187 -1.06 13.20 15.45
C PHE A 187 0.18 13.88 16.03
N SER A 188 1.24 13.99 15.21
CA SER A 188 2.36 14.88 15.51
C SER A 188 2.00 16.26 14.97
N ILE A 189 1.76 17.21 15.87
CA ILE A 189 1.23 18.55 15.56
C ILE A 189 2.18 19.65 16.00
N ASN A 190 2.17 20.77 15.27
CA ASN A 190 2.87 22.02 15.60
C ASN A 190 2.08 23.19 15.02
N TYR A 191 2.23 23.46 13.71
CA TYR A 191 1.55 24.56 13.04
C TYR A 191 0.03 24.42 13.13
N LYS A 192 -0.63 25.47 13.65
CA LYS A 192 -2.10 25.51 13.86
C LYS A 192 -2.64 24.32 14.65
N SER A 193 -1.88 23.83 15.62
CA SER A 193 -2.22 22.68 16.46
C SER A 193 -3.61 22.81 17.11
N LYS A 194 -4.00 24.02 17.53
CA LYS A 194 -5.32 24.31 18.14
C LYS A 194 -6.47 24.00 17.17
N LEU A 195 -6.35 24.32 15.87
CA LEU A 195 -7.38 24.02 14.88
C LEU A 195 -7.51 22.51 14.65
N ILE A 196 -6.38 21.79 14.56
CA ILE A 196 -6.38 20.33 14.41
C ILE A 196 -7.06 19.67 15.61
N LYS A 197 -6.68 20.08 16.83
CA LYS A 197 -7.31 19.56 18.07
C LYS A 197 -8.81 19.84 18.11
N ALA A 198 -9.24 21.09 17.82
CA ALA A 198 -10.66 21.47 17.83
C ALA A 198 -11.47 20.67 16.82
N PHE A 199 -10.94 20.47 15.60
CA PHE A 199 -11.61 19.65 14.58
C PHE A 199 -11.85 18.22 15.05
N PHE A 200 -10.85 17.55 15.58
CA PHE A 200 -10.96 16.16 16.02
C PHE A 200 -11.61 16.01 17.40
N GLN A 201 -11.75 17.07 18.20
CA GLN A 201 -12.51 17.03 19.45
C GLN A 201 -13.99 16.74 19.19
N SER A 202 -14.55 17.25 18.09
CA SER A 202 -15.91 16.95 17.64
C SER A 202 -16.04 15.65 16.85
N TYR A 203 -14.93 15.04 16.49
CA TYR A 203 -14.90 13.81 15.68
C TYR A 203 -15.28 12.60 16.53
N LYS A 204 -16.58 12.39 16.67
CA LYS A 204 -17.12 11.22 17.37
C LYS A 204 -17.33 10.08 16.38
N LYS A 205 -16.39 9.17 16.34
CA LYS A 205 -16.58 7.88 15.68
C LYS A 205 -16.24 6.81 16.71
N ASP A 206 -17.23 5.97 17.02
CA ASP A 206 -17.04 4.87 17.94
C ASP A 206 -15.83 4.04 17.55
N ASP A 207 -15.03 3.65 18.55
CA ASP A 207 -13.83 2.83 18.36
C ASP A 207 -12.61 3.49 17.71
N ILE A 208 -12.55 4.79 17.46
CA ILE A 208 -11.35 5.52 17.04
C ILE A 208 -10.75 6.30 18.21
N PHE A 209 -9.47 6.06 18.49
CA PHE A 209 -8.72 6.73 19.56
C PHE A 209 -7.70 7.69 18.93
N ILE A 210 -7.79 8.97 19.25
CA ILE A 210 -6.90 10.02 18.75
C ILE A 210 -6.12 10.60 19.91
N ASN A 211 -4.79 10.57 19.79
CA ASN A 211 -3.85 11.18 20.72
C ASN A 211 -2.97 12.19 19.97
N TYR A 212 -2.28 13.04 20.71
CA TYR A 212 -1.41 14.07 20.15
C TYR A 212 -0.03 14.02 20.78
N ILE A 213 1.00 14.30 19.95
CA ILE A 213 2.29 14.76 20.39
C ILE A 213 2.52 16.15 19.78
N GLU A 214 2.92 17.09 20.60
CA GLU A 214 3.07 18.49 20.19
C GLU A 214 4.55 18.89 20.22
N GLU A 215 5.00 19.39 19.08
CA GLU A 215 6.35 19.89 18.89
C GLU A 215 6.41 21.34 19.37
N SER A 216 7.38 21.69 20.23
CA SER A 216 7.59 23.08 20.67
C SER A 216 8.19 23.96 19.55
N LYS A 217 8.89 23.35 18.59
CA LYS A 217 9.45 23.95 17.38
C LYS A 217 9.44 22.91 16.25
N PRO A 218 9.48 23.31 14.96
CA PRO A 218 9.52 22.37 13.84
C PRO A 218 10.74 21.44 13.92
N LEU A 219 10.51 20.14 14.11
CA LEU A 219 11.56 19.12 14.26
C LEU A 219 11.84 18.33 12.99
N GLY A 220 11.29 18.72 11.84
CA GLY A 220 11.43 17.98 10.57
C GLY A 220 10.49 16.79 10.46
N THR A 221 10.70 15.96 9.45
CA THR A 221 9.76 14.86 9.12
C THR A 221 9.88 13.65 10.03
N ALA A 222 10.97 13.51 10.81
CA ALA A 222 11.19 12.39 11.72
C ALA A 222 11.50 12.82 13.17
N GLY A 223 11.94 14.04 13.39
CA GLY A 223 12.45 14.49 14.69
C GLY A 223 11.43 14.43 15.81
N SER A 224 10.15 14.74 15.52
CA SER A 224 9.08 14.68 16.52
C SER A 224 8.81 13.27 17.05
N LEU A 225 9.18 12.22 16.30
CA LEU A 225 9.02 10.84 16.73
C LEU A 225 9.79 10.53 18.02
N VAL A 226 10.83 11.32 18.37
CA VAL A 226 11.54 11.19 19.65
C VAL A 226 10.62 11.34 20.86
N LEU A 227 9.53 12.12 20.73
CA LEU A 227 8.51 12.30 21.78
C LEU A 227 7.70 11.04 22.08
N LEU A 228 7.80 10.04 21.20
CA LEU A 228 7.17 8.72 21.35
C LEU A 228 8.10 7.70 22.04
N LYS A 229 9.36 8.05 22.28
CA LYS A 229 10.32 7.19 22.98
C LYS A 229 9.73 6.81 24.34
N ASN A 230 9.79 5.51 24.67
CA ASN A 230 9.19 4.88 25.85
C ASN A 230 7.64 4.85 25.89
N LYS A 231 6.92 5.51 24.94
CA LYS A 231 5.46 5.47 24.84
C LYS A 231 4.96 4.41 23.82
N ILE A 232 5.83 3.99 22.92
CA ILE A 232 5.56 2.94 21.94
C ILE A 232 6.51 1.77 22.18
N LYS A 233 5.93 0.58 22.38
CA LYS A 233 6.68 -0.67 22.64
C LYS A 233 6.66 -1.64 21.46
N ASP A 234 5.69 -1.49 20.58
CA ASP A 234 5.47 -2.34 19.40
C ASP A 234 5.79 -1.61 18.11
N ASN A 235 5.91 -2.35 17.00
CA ASN A 235 6.01 -1.76 15.67
C ASN A 235 4.83 -0.83 15.41
N PHE A 236 5.06 0.28 14.72
CA PHE A 236 4.05 1.30 14.45
C PHE A 236 4.17 1.86 13.05
N PHE A 237 3.08 2.39 12.54
CA PHE A 237 3.07 3.12 11.27
C PHE A 237 3.42 4.59 11.50
N VAL A 238 4.10 5.17 10.52
CA VAL A 238 4.24 6.62 10.37
C VAL A 238 3.83 7.00 8.97
N ILE A 239 2.96 7.99 8.84
CA ILE A 239 2.45 8.45 7.55
C ILE A 239 2.44 9.98 7.48
N ASN A 240 2.83 10.52 6.32
CA ASN A 240 2.66 11.94 6.05
C ASN A 240 1.18 12.29 5.93
N CYS A 241 0.79 13.48 6.40
CA CYS A 241 -0.60 13.94 6.36
C CYS A 241 -1.09 14.34 4.95
N ASP A 242 -0.30 14.17 3.91
CA ASP A 242 -0.65 14.42 2.51
C ASP A 242 -0.69 13.16 1.64
N SER A 243 -0.44 12.01 2.22
CA SER A 243 -0.37 10.73 1.50
C SER A 243 -1.62 9.89 1.76
N ILE A 244 -2.51 9.80 0.77
CA ILE A 244 -3.65 8.89 0.83
C ILE A 244 -3.25 7.59 0.12
N LEU A 245 -3.29 6.47 0.86
CA LEU A 245 -2.95 5.16 0.35
C LEU A 245 -4.12 4.20 0.50
N ASN A 246 -4.44 3.51 -0.58
CA ASN A 246 -5.39 2.40 -0.58
C ASN A 246 -4.64 1.08 -0.76
N LEU A 247 -4.29 0.45 0.36
CA LEU A 247 -3.53 -0.80 0.38
C LEU A 247 -3.84 -1.61 1.64
N ASP A 248 -3.43 -2.88 1.64
CA ASP A 248 -3.55 -3.74 2.81
C ASP A 248 -2.44 -3.43 3.84
N PHE A 249 -2.75 -2.58 4.81
CA PHE A 249 -1.82 -2.22 5.88
C PHE A 249 -1.38 -3.42 6.73
N LYS A 250 -2.24 -4.46 6.88
CA LYS A 250 -1.84 -5.70 7.58
C LYS A 250 -0.74 -6.43 6.82
N SER A 251 -0.82 -6.47 5.49
CA SER A 251 0.24 -7.06 4.66
C SER A 251 1.57 -6.31 4.80
N VAL A 252 1.55 -4.97 4.88
CA VAL A 252 2.76 -4.15 5.13
C VAL A 252 3.37 -4.48 6.49
N LEU A 253 2.54 -4.52 7.54
CA LEU A 253 2.99 -4.83 8.90
C LEU A 253 3.57 -6.25 9.00
N ASN A 254 2.91 -7.23 8.39
CA ASN A 254 3.37 -8.61 8.36
C ASN A 254 4.69 -8.75 7.57
N TYR A 255 4.82 -8.05 6.43
CA TYR A 255 6.07 -7.98 5.69
C TYR A 255 7.21 -7.43 6.57
N HIS A 256 6.97 -6.32 7.27
CA HIS A 256 7.94 -5.72 8.18
C HIS A 256 8.43 -6.74 9.24
N LYS A 257 7.48 -7.43 9.90
CA LYS A 257 7.76 -8.45 10.92
C LYS A 257 8.51 -9.65 10.33
N ASN A 258 8.03 -10.22 9.23
CA ASN A 258 8.59 -11.42 8.61
C ASN A 258 9.99 -11.18 8.06
N GLN A 259 10.26 -9.99 7.52
CA GLN A 259 11.57 -9.59 7.06
C GLN A 259 12.49 -9.15 8.20
N LYS A 260 12.00 -9.03 9.43
CA LYS A 260 12.73 -8.51 10.59
C LYS A 260 13.34 -7.13 10.32
N ASN A 261 12.64 -6.30 9.56
CA ASN A 261 13.08 -4.94 9.26
C ASN A 261 13.00 -4.06 10.51
N LYS A 262 13.86 -3.06 10.60
CA LYS A 262 13.76 -1.98 11.58
C LYS A 262 13.03 -0.76 11.01
N ILE A 263 13.16 -0.56 9.71
CA ILE A 263 12.37 0.39 8.91
C ILE A 263 11.84 -0.36 7.68
N THR A 264 10.57 -0.23 7.38
CA THR A 264 10.00 -0.59 6.07
C THR A 264 9.45 0.67 5.44
N ILE A 265 9.91 1.00 4.23
CA ILE A 265 9.46 2.14 3.44
C ILE A 265 8.48 1.61 2.41
N VAL A 266 7.26 2.14 2.37
CA VAL A 266 6.33 1.87 1.29
C VAL A 266 6.68 2.75 0.10
N VAL A 267 6.92 2.13 -1.06
CA VAL A 267 7.36 2.82 -2.27
C VAL A 267 6.41 2.56 -3.43
N SER A 268 6.08 3.61 -4.17
CA SER A 268 5.26 3.54 -5.38
C SER A 268 6.14 3.33 -6.61
N MET A 269 5.70 2.46 -7.51
CA MET A 269 6.39 2.21 -8.79
C MET A 269 5.92 3.21 -9.84
N LYS A 270 6.63 4.32 -10.00
CA LYS A 270 6.33 5.37 -10.98
C LYS A 270 7.12 5.19 -12.29
N ASN A 271 6.42 5.36 -13.41
CA ASN A 271 7.05 5.53 -14.72
C ASN A 271 7.16 7.02 -15.01
N ILE A 272 8.38 7.51 -15.17
CA ILE A 272 8.65 8.89 -15.58
C ILE A 272 9.11 8.85 -17.03
N THR A 273 8.28 9.35 -17.93
CA THR A 273 8.60 9.48 -19.35
C THR A 273 9.15 10.88 -19.63
N ILE A 274 10.30 10.96 -20.23
CA ILE A 274 10.84 12.23 -20.77
C ILE A 274 10.14 12.45 -22.12
N PRO A 275 9.34 13.53 -22.30
CA PRO A 275 8.52 13.68 -23.52
C PRO A 275 9.31 14.11 -24.76
N TYR A 276 10.63 13.96 -24.73
CA TYR A 276 11.57 14.35 -25.78
C TYR A 276 12.55 13.22 -26.11
N GLY A 277 13.19 13.32 -27.27
CA GLY A 277 14.36 12.49 -27.61
C GLY A 277 15.54 12.83 -26.68
N VAL A 278 16.08 11.81 -26.00
CA VAL A 278 17.23 11.95 -25.10
C VAL A 278 18.50 11.53 -25.81
N CYS A 279 19.43 12.47 -25.99
CA CYS A 279 20.73 12.22 -26.62
C CYS A 279 21.77 11.83 -25.56
N SER A 280 22.56 10.82 -25.87
CA SER A 280 23.74 10.42 -25.09
C SER A 280 25.02 10.78 -25.85
N LEU A 281 26.04 11.29 -25.15
CA LEU A 281 27.33 11.70 -25.72
C LEU A 281 28.39 10.62 -25.50
N LYS A 282 29.30 10.47 -26.46
CA LYS A 282 30.58 9.78 -26.29
C LYS A 282 31.60 10.72 -25.66
N LYS A 283 32.72 10.18 -25.14
CA LYS A 283 33.80 10.98 -24.53
C LYS A 283 34.38 12.09 -25.41
N ASN A 284 34.30 11.91 -26.74
CA ASN A 284 34.78 12.90 -27.72
C ASN A 284 33.73 13.93 -28.17
N GLY A 285 32.58 14.00 -27.50
CA GLY A 285 31.51 14.94 -27.82
C GLY A 285 30.58 14.52 -28.97
N THR A 286 30.83 13.39 -29.62
CA THR A 286 29.95 12.87 -30.68
C THR A 286 28.71 12.15 -30.10
N LEU A 287 27.63 12.14 -30.90
CA LEU A 287 26.39 11.45 -30.51
C LEU A 287 26.67 9.93 -30.36
N SER A 288 26.22 9.37 -29.23
CA SER A 288 26.26 7.93 -28.96
C SER A 288 24.94 7.26 -29.30
N LYS A 289 23.84 7.83 -28.88
CA LYS A 289 22.49 7.27 -28.99
C LYS A 289 21.44 8.35 -28.85
N ILE A 290 20.29 8.17 -29.51
CA ILE A 290 19.05 8.91 -29.25
C ILE A 290 17.99 7.89 -28.80
N ASP A 291 17.39 8.13 -27.64
CA ASP A 291 16.24 7.39 -27.12
C ASP A 291 15.01 8.28 -27.23
N GLU A 292 14.05 7.93 -28.09
CA GLU A 292 12.82 8.68 -28.25
C GLU A 292 11.88 8.40 -27.08
N LYS A 293 11.48 9.48 -26.38
CA LYS A 293 10.56 9.45 -25.24
C LYS A 293 10.85 8.33 -24.21
N PRO A 294 12.08 8.22 -23.71
CA PRO A 294 12.44 7.12 -22.83
C PRO A 294 11.65 7.17 -21.54
N ALA A 295 11.10 6.03 -21.14
CA ALA A 295 10.43 5.85 -19.86
C ALA A 295 11.39 5.19 -18.87
N LYS A 296 11.66 5.84 -17.74
CA LYS A 296 12.42 5.27 -16.63
C LYS A 296 11.51 4.98 -15.46
N ARG A 297 11.70 3.84 -14.83
CA ARG A 297 10.97 3.42 -13.63
C ARG A 297 11.74 3.80 -12.39
N HIS A 298 10.98 4.31 -11.43
CA HIS A 298 11.52 4.69 -10.13
C HIS A 298 10.64 4.13 -9.02
N LEU A 299 11.29 3.70 -7.93
CA LEU A 299 10.62 3.42 -6.67
C LEU A 299 10.60 4.72 -5.86
N VAL A 300 9.44 5.35 -5.79
CA VAL A 300 9.25 6.65 -5.15
C VAL A 300 8.71 6.44 -3.73
N ASN A 301 9.30 7.12 -2.77
CA ASN A 301 8.86 7.08 -1.37
C ASN A 301 7.47 7.72 -1.24
N THR A 302 6.51 6.98 -0.69
CA THR A 302 5.13 7.44 -0.52
C THR A 302 4.89 8.23 0.76
N GLY A 303 5.88 8.31 1.66
CA GLY A 303 5.71 8.90 2.99
C GLY A 303 4.98 7.99 3.99
N LEU A 304 4.82 6.71 3.68
CA LEU A 304 4.34 5.69 4.61
C LEU A 304 5.48 4.76 5.02
N TYR A 305 5.61 4.57 6.33
CA TYR A 305 6.65 3.75 6.93
C TYR A 305 6.07 2.82 7.99
N VAL A 306 6.74 1.67 8.21
CA VAL A 306 6.60 0.88 9.43
C VAL A 306 7.94 0.93 10.16
N LEU A 307 7.91 1.27 11.43
CA LEU A 307 9.08 1.42 12.28
C LEU A 307 9.04 0.46 13.46
N SER A 308 10.20 -0.11 13.81
CA SER A 308 10.40 -0.75 15.11
C SER A 308 10.74 0.31 16.18
N PRO A 309 10.35 0.13 17.45
CA PRO A 309 10.60 1.12 18.52
C PRO A 309 12.07 1.48 18.70
N ASP A 310 12.98 0.54 18.41
CA ASP A 310 14.43 0.77 18.52
C ASP A 310 14.93 1.95 17.70
N ILE A 311 14.27 2.25 16.59
CA ILE A 311 14.62 3.37 15.71
C ILE A 311 14.53 4.71 16.43
N LEU A 312 13.62 4.84 17.39
CA LEU A 312 13.45 6.08 18.16
C LEU A 312 14.70 6.46 18.96
N LYS A 313 15.59 5.49 19.23
CA LYS A 313 16.87 5.75 19.92
C LYS A 313 17.88 6.50 19.06
N LEU A 314 17.72 6.44 17.73
CA LEU A 314 18.62 7.12 16.77
C LEU A 314 18.25 8.58 16.54
N ILE A 315 17.09 9.02 16.99
CA ILE A 315 16.60 10.38 16.77
C ILE A 315 17.13 11.30 17.87
N PRO A 316 17.90 12.34 17.52
CA PRO A 316 18.40 13.30 18.50
C PRO A 316 17.27 14.11 19.11
N LYS A 317 17.38 14.47 20.39
CA LYS A 317 16.38 15.32 21.06
C LYS A 317 16.51 16.76 20.60
N ASN A 318 15.37 17.42 20.46
CA ASN A 318 15.25 18.86 20.17
C ASN A 318 16.03 19.34 18.92
N THR A 319 16.25 18.45 17.95
CA THR A 319 16.98 18.75 16.71
C THR A 319 16.07 18.50 15.51
N LYS A 320 16.17 19.37 14.50
CA LYS A 320 15.53 19.10 13.22
C LYS A 320 16.15 17.85 12.60
N TYR A 321 15.33 16.86 12.27
CA TYR A 321 15.79 15.58 11.79
C TYR A 321 14.77 14.99 10.81
N ASP A 322 15.23 14.67 9.61
CA ASP A 322 14.35 14.20 8.55
C ASP A 322 14.45 12.67 8.35
N PHE A 323 13.46 12.08 7.68
CA PHE A 323 13.44 10.63 7.43
C PHE A 323 14.67 10.14 6.66
N ASN A 324 15.20 10.94 5.73
CA ASN A 324 16.41 10.56 4.99
C ASN A 324 17.62 10.41 5.92
N GLU A 325 17.75 11.30 6.89
CA GLU A 325 18.81 11.24 7.91
C GLU A 325 18.61 10.02 8.81
N LEU A 326 17.36 9.78 9.26
CA LEU A 326 17.02 8.60 10.07
C LEU A 326 17.34 7.29 9.35
N ILE A 327 16.97 7.16 8.07
CA ILE A 327 17.23 6.00 7.24
C ILE A 327 18.74 5.78 7.07
N ASN A 328 19.49 6.83 6.76
CA ASN A 328 20.93 6.76 6.60
C ASN A 328 21.63 6.39 7.92
N ASN A 329 21.19 6.93 9.05
CA ASN A 329 21.72 6.60 10.37
C ASN A 329 21.38 5.14 10.74
N ALA A 330 20.16 4.67 10.47
CA ALA A 330 19.80 3.26 10.67
C ALA A 330 20.69 2.32 9.85
N LYS A 331 20.97 2.65 8.57
CA LYS A 331 21.90 1.88 7.72
C LYS A 331 23.33 1.86 8.28
N LYS A 332 23.85 3.00 8.75
CA LYS A 332 25.18 3.09 9.38
C LYS A 332 25.26 2.19 10.63
N ASN A 333 24.18 2.09 11.38
CA ASN A 333 24.07 1.20 12.53
C ASN A 333 23.70 -0.26 12.17
N LYS A 334 23.86 -0.65 10.90
CA LYS A 334 23.57 -2.00 10.38
C LYS A 334 22.13 -2.47 10.65
N MET A 335 21.19 -1.55 10.86
CA MET A 335 19.78 -1.85 11.03
C MET A 335 19.14 -2.14 9.67
N LYS A 336 18.35 -3.20 9.59
CA LYS A 336 17.73 -3.63 8.32
C LYS A 336 16.64 -2.66 7.89
N VAL A 337 16.82 -2.04 6.72
CA VAL A 337 15.84 -1.20 6.04
C VAL A 337 15.33 -1.94 4.82
N GLY A 338 14.00 -2.14 4.74
CA GLY A 338 13.35 -2.82 3.63
C GLY A 338 12.42 -1.92 2.85
N LEU A 339 12.14 -2.28 1.59
CA LEU A 339 11.18 -1.61 0.75
C LEU A 339 9.93 -2.49 0.56
N PHE A 340 8.77 -1.86 0.54
CA PHE A 340 7.51 -2.50 0.23
C PHE A 340 6.89 -1.82 -1.00
N PRO A 341 7.12 -2.38 -2.22
CA PRO A 341 6.61 -1.79 -3.45
C PRO A 341 5.10 -1.90 -3.56
N ILE A 342 4.46 -0.82 -4.00
CA ILE A 342 3.04 -0.75 -4.35
C ILE A 342 2.88 -0.16 -5.76
N GLU A 343 1.70 -0.32 -6.35
CA GLU A 343 1.34 0.32 -7.60
C GLU A 343 1.09 1.82 -7.42
N ASP A 344 1.33 2.59 -8.47
CA ASP A 344 1.15 4.05 -8.45
C ASP A 344 -0.31 4.45 -8.16
N ILE A 345 -1.26 3.72 -8.72
CA ILE A 345 -2.71 3.96 -8.49
C ILE A 345 -3.14 3.80 -7.03
N SER A 346 -2.38 3.03 -6.24
CA SER A 346 -2.66 2.83 -4.81
C SER A 346 -2.23 4.00 -3.94
N TRP A 347 -1.54 5.00 -4.50
CA TRP A 347 -1.03 6.16 -3.79
C TRP A 347 -1.43 7.45 -4.46
N LYS A 348 -1.96 8.37 -3.67
CA LYS A 348 -2.30 9.72 -4.08
C LYS A 348 -1.60 10.71 -3.16
N ASP A 349 -0.74 11.55 -3.76
CA ASP A 349 -0.04 12.63 -3.05
C ASP A 349 -0.84 13.92 -3.17
N ILE A 350 -1.31 14.45 -2.04
CA ILE A 350 -2.05 15.73 -1.96
C ILE A 350 -1.09 16.85 -1.49
N GLY A 351 0.14 16.78 -1.96
CA GLY A 351 1.20 17.70 -1.54
C GLY A 351 1.13 19.08 -2.14
N ASN A 352 0.35 19.30 -3.22
CA ASN A 352 0.20 20.57 -3.92
C ASN A 352 -1.20 20.77 -4.48
N MET A 353 -1.52 22.01 -4.90
CA MET A 353 -2.86 22.38 -5.41
C MET A 353 -3.21 21.69 -6.73
N SER A 354 -2.24 21.43 -7.60
CA SER A 354 -2.49 20.76 -8.88
C SER A 354 -2.88 19.29 -8.72
N GLU A 355 -2.38 18.61 -7.71
CA GLU A 355 -2.80 17.25 -7.38
C GLU A 355 -4.17 17.24 -6.68
N LEU A 356 -4.42 18.25 -5.82
CA LEU A 356 -5.72 18.40 -5.16
C LEU A 356 -6.86 18.63 -6.16
N SER A 357 -6.65 19.46 -7.20
CA SER A 357 -7.68 19.74 -8.22
C SER A 357 -8.08 18.50 -9.01
N LYS A 358 -7.16 17.56 -9.26
CA LYS A 358 -7.46 16.29 -9.92
C LYS A 358 -8.39 15.39 -9.10
N PHE A 359 -8.41 15.57 -7.78
CA PHE A 359 -9.22 14.78 -6.85
C PHE A 359 -10.68 15.25 -6.73
N ASN A 360 -10.93 16.52 -6.98
CA ASN A 360 -12.27 17.11 -6.85
C ASN A 360 -13.10 17.01 -8.14
N LEU A 361 -12.57 16.34 -9.18
CA LEU A 361 -13.24 16.16 -10.47
C LEU A 361 -13.84 14.75 -10.66
N ASP A 362 -13.65 13.84 -9.70
CA ASP A 362 -14.26 12.51 -9.62
C ASP A 362 -15.26 12.45 -8.46
#